data_a5b0bb843ccb58abad6559d28969c938
#
_entry.id   a5b0bb843ccb58abad6559d28969c938
#
_cell.length_a   1.000
_cell.length_b   1.000
_cell.length_c   1.000
_cell.angle_alpha   90.00
_cell.angle_beta   90.00
_cell.angle_gamma   90.00
#
_symmetry.space_group_name_H-M   'P 1'
#
loop_
_entity.id
_entity.type
_entity.pdbx_description
1 polymer ?
#
loop_
_entity_poly.entity_id
_entity_poly.type
_entity_poly.pdbx_seq_one_letter_code
_entity_poly.pdbx_strand_id
1 'polypeptide(L)'
;GDHLAEDGIGPLICGVNVTSDDGEPHRAPLHPALAQGKVNYVGDHVAVVIAESLAQAKDAAEKVIVDYGVLPAVASTATAAEEGQQQIHDVAPNNMCYNWPFGDKAAVDAAFDAAHKISTLDLVNNRMVTNPMEPRAAAGEYNSGTEEITLHVTTQNPHVHRLVLSAFNQLAPEHKLRVVGPDVGGGFGVKIFIYAEELVVGWACRKLNRPVKWTSDRTEAFLADAHGRDHVATAEMALDDQGKFLAMRVNTTANLGAYLSTFSTMVPSYLYAFLLAGQYTTPLIYSEVKAVFTNTAPVDAARGAGRPEATYLLERLVDVCAEDMGLDPAEIRRRNFIPVEAFPYQTPVVQCYDSGDYPAALEKALQLADYDGFTARADEAKSRGMLRGIGLSSYVEACGIAPSAAVGQLGAGVGLWESAQVRFNPTGNVQVFTGTHSHGQGHETTFVQLVTEQLGVPIENIEVIHGDTAKTQFGMGTYGS
;
A
#
# COMPACT_ATOMS: atom_id res chain seq x y z
N GLY A 1 8.44 18.82 -18.77
CA GLY A 1 8.97 17.45 -18.98
C GLY A 1 10.29 17.45 -19.73
N ASP A 2 10.36 18.20 -20.83
CA ASP A 2 11.50 18.11 -21.76
C ASP A 2 12.83 18.51 -21.11
N HIS A 3 12.89 19.57 -20.33
CA HIS A 3 14.12 20.00 -19.66
C HIS A 3 14.67 18.96 -18.66
N LEU A 4 13.80 18.19 -17.97
CA LEU A 4 14.26 17.11 -17.09
C LEU A 4 14.90 15.99 -17.93
N ALA A 5 14.25 15.61 -19.03
CA ALA A 5 14.74 14.57 -19.92
C ALA A 5 16.07 14.98 -20.59
N GLU A 6 16.21 16.22 -21.04
CA GLU A 6 17.45 16.80 -21.59
C GLU A 6 18.60 16.76 -20.57
N ASP A 7 18.30 16.97 -19.29
CA ASP A 7 19.29 16.89 -18.20
C ASP A 7 19.50 15.44 -17.70
N GLY A 8 18.94 14.42 -18.37
CA GLY A 8 19.13 13.00 -18.09
C GLY A 8 18.35 12.47 -16.88
N ILE A 9 17.32 13.18 -16.44
CA ILE A 9 16.45 12.72 -15.34
C ILE A 9 15.53 11.62 -15.85
N GLY A 10 15.60 10.45 -15.21
CA GLY A 10 14.80 9.28 -15.54
C GLY A 10 13.35 9.35 -15.06
N PRO A 11 12.46 8.49 -15.57
CA PRO A 11 11.06 8.42 -15.19
C PRO A 11 10.87 7.88 -13.77
N LEU A 12 9.68 8.08 -13.22
CA LEU A 12 9.22 7.36 -12.01
C LEU A 12 9.04 5.88 -12.34
N ILE A 13 9.27 5.00 -11.38
CA ILE A 13 9.30 3.55 -11.59
C ILE A 13 8.37 2.80 -10.65
N CYS A 14 7.99 1.58 -11.07
CA CYS A 14 7.52 0.53 -10.18
C CYS A 14 8.67 -0.43 -9.89
N GLY A 15 8.93 -0.69 -8.60
CA GLY A 15 10.07 -1.48 -8.13
C GLY A 15 9.78 -2.97 -7.93
N VAL A 16 8.55 -3.45 -8.20
CA VAL A 16 8.15 -4.85 -7.99
C VAL A 16 7.62 -5.46 -9.28
N ASN A 17 8.26 -6.54 -9.72
CA ASN A 17 7.80 -7.30 -10.87
C ASN A 17 6.69 -8.28 -10.49
N VAL A 18 5.66 -8.34 -11.32
CA VAL A 18 4.65 -9.40 -11.32
C VAL A 18 4.68 -10.04 -12.70
N THR A 19 4.79 -11.37 -12.74
CA THR A 19 4.71 -12.13 -13.99
C THR A 19 3.24 -12.41 -14.29
N SER A 20 2.78 -12.02 -15.47
CA SER A 20 1.43 -12.27 -15.96
C SER A 20 1.25 -13.74 -16.36
N ASP A 21 0.02 -14.19 -16.55
CA ASP A 21 -0.34 -15.55 -16.98
C ASP A 21 0.22 -15.93 -18.36
N ASP A 22 0.54 -14.94 -19.19
CA ASP A 22 1.21 -15.12 -20.49
C ASP A 22 2.74 -15.36 -20.35
N GLY A 23 3.27 -15.33 -19.13
CA GLY A 23 4.69 -15.49 -18.82
C GLY A 23 5.52 -14.22 -18.94
N GLU A 24 4.92 -13.13 -19.40
CA GLU A 24 5.59 -11.84 -19.55
C GLU A 24 5.54 -11.03 -18.23
N PRO A 25 6.50 -10.13 -18.01
CA PRO A 25 6.41 -9.19 -16.88
C PRO A 25 5.22 -8.24 -17.06
N HIS A 26 4.75 -7.67 -15.97
CA HIS A 26 3.71 -6.64 -16.00
C HIS A 26 4.09 -5.51 -16.97
N ARG A 27 3.07 -4.91 -17.62
CA ARG A 27 3.27 -3.78 -18.53
C ARG A 27 3.54 -2.51 -17.73
N ALA A 28 4.67 -1.85 -17.99
CA ALA A 28 5.11 -0.66 -17.28
C ALA A 28 5.25 0.52 -18.26
N PRO A 29 4.21 1.35 -18.41
CA PRO A 29 4.32 2.56 -19.20
C PRO A 29 5.28 3.55 -18.54
N LEU A 30 6.02 4.32 -19.36
CA LEU A 30 6.88 5.38 -18.85
C LEU A 30 6.06 6.44 -18.13
N HIS A 31 6.50 6.80 -16.92
CA HIS A 31 5.88 7.84 -16.10
C HIS A 31 6.88 9.00 -15.91
N PRO A 32 6.93 9.98 -16.80
CA PRO A 32 7.81 11.14 -16.65
C PRO A 32 7.37 12.00 -15.47
N ALA A 33 8.31 12.63 -14.77
CA ALA A 33 7.99 13.51 -13.63
C ALA A 33 7.14 14.74 -14.02
N LEU A 34 7.25 15.19 -15.25
CA LEU A 34 6.36 16.19 -15.87
C LEU A 34 5.91 15.63 -17.22
N ALA A 35 4.63 15.70 -17.50
CA ALA A 35 4.01 15.14 -18.69
C ALA A 35 4.71 15.57 -19.99
N GLN A 36 4.83 14.63 -20.93
CA GLN A 36 5.42 14.82 -22.27
C GLN A 36 4.40 14.41 -23.31
N GLY A 37 3.87 15.39 -24.03
CA GLY A 37 2.94 15.19 -25.14
C GLY A 37 1.54 14.72 -24.78
N LYS A 38 1.33 14.07 -23.63
CA LYS A 38 0.02 13.59 -23.19
C LYS A 38 -0.10 13.64 -21.67
N VAL A 39 -1.27 14.01 -21.18
CA VAL A 39 -1.68 13.89 -19.77
C VAL A 39 -2.69 12.74 -19.67
N ASN A 40 -2.59 11.93 -18.61
CA ASN A 40 -3.40 10.73 -18.48
C ASN A 40 -4.40 10.76 -17.32
N TYR A 41 -4.30 11.72 -16.41
CA TYR A 41 -5.28 11.87 -15.32
C TYR A 41 -5.31 13.32 -14.78
N VAL A 42 -6.33 13.66 -14.02
CA VAL A 42 -6.41 14.93 -13.30
C VAL A 42 -5.46 14.87 -12.11
N GLY A 43 -4.42 15.68 -12.12
CA GLY A 43 -3.29 15.62 -11.18
C GLY A 43 -1.96 15.26 -11.85
N ASP A 44 -1.96 14.89 -13.13
CA ASP A 44 -0.73 14.67 -13.91
C ASP A 44 -0.01 16.01 -14.14
N HIS A 45 1.25 16.08 -13.75
CA HIS A 45 2.00 17.33 -13.72
C HIS A 45 2.46 17.75 -15.11
N VAL A 46 2.12 18.95 -15.54
CA VAL A 46 2.49 19.48 -16.89
C VAL A 46 3.67 20.44 -16.87
N ALA A 47 3.80 21.22 -15.82
CA ALA A 47 4.85 22.23 -15.71
C ALA A 47 5.20 22.53 -14.25
N VAL A 48 6.39 23.07 -14.04
CA VAL A 48 6.83 23.60 -12.75
C VAL A 48 7.20 25.07 -12.92
N VAL A 49 6.79 25.89 -11.97
CA VAL A 49 7.16 27.31 -11.89
C VAL A 49 7.91 27.55 -10.60
N ILE A 50 9.09 28.11 -10.69
CA ILE A 50 9.96 28.40 -9.56
C ILE A 50 10.17 29.91 -9.48
N ALA A 51 9.94 30.49 -8.30
CA ALA A 51 10.10 31.94 -8.06
C ALA A 51 10.70 32.16 -6.66
N GLU A 52 11.00 33.40 -6.33
CA GLU A 52 11.60 33.76 -5.05
C GLU A 52 10.64 33.65 -3.85
N SER A 53 9.33 33.64 -4.12
CA SER A 53 8.30 33.38 -3.11
C SER A 53 7.18 32.52 -3.65
N LEU A 54 6.44 31.81 -2.74
CA LEU A 54 5.28 31.02 -3.10
C LEU A 54 4.19 31.82 -3.80
N ALA A 55 3.95 33.08 -3.37
CA ALA A 55 2.97 33.96 -4.01
C ALA A 55 3.34 34.23 -5.48
N GLN A 56 4.61 34.62 -5.74
CA GLN A 56 5.08 34.83 -7.11
C GLN A 56 5.03 33.54 -7.95
N ALA A 57 5.35 32.39 -7.37
CA ALA A 57 5.25 31.11 -8.07
C ALA A 57 3.81 30.79 -8.46
N LYS A 58 2.84 30.99 -7.57
CA LYS A 58 1.41 30.80 -7.84
C LYS A 58 0.89 31.79 -8.89
N ASP A 59 1.19 33.09 -8.76
CA ASP A 59 0.80 34.11 -9.75
C ASP A 59 1.36 33.82 -11.16
N ALA A 60 2.57 33.28 -11.23
CA ALA A 60 3.18 32.91 -12.48
C ALA A 60 2.63 31.58 -13.04
N ALA A 61 2.30 30.62 -12.17
CA ALA A 61 1.68 29.37 -12.58
C ALA A 61 0.30 29.58 -13.23
N GLU A 62 -0.48 30.55 -12.75
CA GLU A 62 -1.77 30.93 -13.38
C GLU A 62 -1.64 31.46 -14.81
N LYS A 63 -0.44 31.86 -15.22
CA LYS A 63 -0.17 32.35 -16.59
C LYS A 63 0.27 31.20 -17.54
N VAL A 64 0.46 30.00 -17.03
CA VAL A 64 0.78 28.83 -17.86
C VAL A 64 -0.49 28.41 -18.59
N ILE A 65 -0.51 28.63 -19.90
CA ILE A 65 -1.63 28.23 -20.76
C ILE A 65 -1.29 26.87 -21.40
N VAL A 66 -2.18 25.91 -21.20
CA VAL A 66 -2.08 24.59 -21.84
C VAL A 66 -3.27 24.41 -22.78
N ASP A 67 -2.99 24.18 -24.06
CA ASP A 67 -4.01 23.86 -25.03
C ASP A 67 -4.14 22.33 -25.13
N TYR A 68 -5.29 21.80 -24.72
CA TYR A 68 -5.56 20.37 -24.67
C TYR A 68 -6.39 19.90 -25.84
N GLY A 69 -5.85 18.96 -26.62
CA GLY A 69 -6.66 18.10 -27.49
C GLY A 69 -7.34 17.02 -26.66
N VAL A 70 -8.65 17.16 -26.42
CA VAL A 70 -9.40 16.23 -25.55
C VAL A 70 -9.50 14.85 -26.19
N LEU A 71 -9.10 13.81 -25.44
CA LEU A 71 -9.22 12.39 -25.81
C LEU A 71 -10.32 11.72 -24.96
N PRO A 72 -10.91 10.62 -25.44
CA PRO A 72 -11.79 9.79 -24.61
C PRO A 72 -11.05 9.27 -23.38
N ALA A 73 -11.75 9.14 -22.26
CA ALA A 73 -11.18 8.69 -21.00
C ALA A 73 -11.87 7.45 -20.47
N VAL A 74 -11.11 6.58 -19.80
CA VAL A 74 -11.57 5.37 -19.12
C VAL A 74 -11.31 5.54 -17.63
N ALA A 75 -12.37 5.67 -16.82
CA ALA A 75 -12.28 5.88 -15.39
C ALA A 75 -12.86 4.73 -14.54
N SER A 76 -13.64 3.84 -15.16
CA SER A 76 -14.30 2.71 -14.50
C SER A 76 -13.36 1.51 -14.40
N THR A 77 -13.07 1.08 -13.17
CA THR A 77 -12.30 -0.14 -12.91
C THR A 77 -12.95 -1.38 -13.53
N ALA A 78 -14.28 -1.49 -13.38
CA ALA A 78 -15.03 -2.66 -13.84
C ALA A 78 -14.94 -2.90 -15.35
N THR A 79 -14.87 -1.82 -16.13
CA THR A 79 -14.98 -1.89 -17.60
C THR A 79 -13.68 -1.53 -18.32
N ALA A 80 -12.61 -1.19 -17.60
CA ALA A 80 -11.38 -0.67 -18.20
C ALA A 80 -10.73 -1.61 -19.24
N ALA A 81 -10.86 -2.92 -19.03
CA ALA A 81 -10.29 -3.95 -19.91
C ALA A 81 -11.28 -4.48 -20.97
N GLU A 82 -12.49 -3.94 -21.08
CA GLU A 82 -13.47 -4.37 -22.07
C GLU A 82 -13.06 -3.97 -23.48
N GLU A 83 -13.50 -4.76 -24.44
CA GLU A 83 -13.26 -4.48 -25.86
C GLU A 83 -13.91 -3.14 -26.27
N GLY A 84 -13.18 -2.34 -27.03
CA GLY A 84 -13.64 -1.03 -27.51
C GLY A 84 -13.36 0.15 -26.58
N GLN A 85 -12.83 -0.09 -25.38
CA GLN A 85 -12.38 0.99 -24.52
C GLN A 85 -11.15 1.71 -25.10
N GLN A 86 -11.03 3.01 -24.82
CA GLN A 86 -9.86 3.78 -25.21
C GLN A 86 -8.60 3.21 -24.58
N GLN A 87 -7.60 2.86 -25.38
CA GLN A 87 -6.29 2.44 -24.89
C GLN A 87 -5.51 3.64 -24.36
N ILE A 88 -5.07 3.57 -23.09
CA ILE A 88 -4.37 4.65 -22.40
C ILE A 88 -2.89 4.65 -22.79
N HIS A 89 -2.27 3.45 -22.81
CA HIS A 89 -0.85 3.27 -23.13
C HIS A 89 -0.68 2.21 -24.22
N ASP A 90 0.18 2.47 -25.19
CA ASP A 90 0.45 1.54 -26.31
C ASP A 90 1.04 0.20 -25.84
N VAL A 91 1.80 0.23 -24.72
CA VAL A 91 2.41 -0.97 -24.12
C VAL A 91 1.42 -1.86 -23.36
N ALA A 92 0.19 -1.38 -23.13
CA ALA A 92 -0.82 -2.07 -22.34
C ALA A 92 -2.12 -2.31 -23.15
N PRO A 93 -2.16 -3.32 -24.03
CA PRO A 93 -3.36 -3.64 -24.79
C PRO A 93 -4.57 -3.87 -23.87
N ASN A 94 -5.74 -3.36 -24.27
CA ASN A 94 -6.97 -3.41 -23.46
C ASN A 94 -6.80 -2.84 -22.05
N ASN A 95 -5.90 -1.88 -21.86
CA ASN A 95 -5.56 -1.31 -20.56
C ASN A 95 -5.10 -2.33 -19.52
N MET A 96 -4.72 -3.54 -19.92
CA MET A 96 -4.29 -4.61 -19.03
C MET A 96 -2.82 -4.42 -18.63
N CYS A 97 -2.55 -4.27 -17.33
CA CYS A 97 -1.20 -4.27 -16.78
C CYS A 97 -0.67 -5.71 -16.68
N TYR A 98 -1.43 -6.58 -16.04
CA TYR A 98 -1.17 -8.01 -15.92
C TYR A 98 -2.47 -8.76 -15.59
N ASN A 99 -2.48 -10.08 -15.87
CA ASN A 99 -3.41 -11.04 -15.31
C ASN A 99 -2.61 -12.03 -14.45
N TRP A 100 -2.96 -12.15 -13.17
CA TRP A 100 -2.19 -12.94 -12.21
C TRP A 100 -3.08 -13.97 -11.52
N PRO A 101 -3.07 -15.23 -12.01
CA PRO A 101 -3.72 -16.33 -11.34
C PRO A 101 -2.84 -16.90 -10.21
N PHE A 102 -3.48 -17.31 -9.12
CA PHE A 102 -2.83 -17.95 -7.98
C PHE A 102 -3.69 -19.09 -7.41
N GLY A 103 -3.09 -20.21 -7.09
CA GLY A 103 -3.76 -21.42 -6.58
C GLY A 103 -4.08 -22.46 -7.66
N ASP A 104 -4.65 -23.60 -7.25
CA ASP A 104 -5.03 -24.70 -8.15
C ASP A 104 -6.49 -24.56 -8.60
N LYS A 105 -6.68 -23.97 -9.77
CA LYS A 105 -8.02 -23.77 -10.34
C LYS A 105 -8.79 -25.09 -10.52
N ALA A 106 -8.14 -26.15 -11.00
CA ALA A 106 -8.81 -27.42 -11.28
C ALA A 106 -9.31 -28.10 -10.00
N ALA A 107 -8.51 -28.07 -8.94
CA ALA A 107 -8.91 -28.60 -7.64
C ALA A 107 -10.07 -27.79 -7.03
N VAL A 108 -10.03 -26.46 -7.17
CA VAL A 108 -11.13 -25.57 -6.72
C VAL A 108 -12.41 -25.86 -7.50
N ASP A 109 -12.35 -25.92 -8.84
CA ASP A 109 -13.53 -26.20 -9.67
C ASP A 109 -14.16 -27.56 -9.32
N ALA A 110 -13.36 -28.60 -9.08
CA ALA A 110 -13.87 -29.92 -8.64
C ALA A 110 -14.56 -29.87 -7.27
N ALA A 111 -14.06 -29.02 -6.34
CA ALA A 111 -14.72 -28.82 -5.04
C ALA A 111 -16.04 -28.08 -5.18
N PHE A 112 -16.13 -27.11 -6.10
CA PHE A 112 -17.37 -26.41 -6.42
C PHE A 112 -18.42 -27.33 -7.04
N ASP A 113 -18.03 -28.26 -7.91
CA ASP A 113 -18.93 -29.26 -8.51
C ASP A 113 -19.52 -30.22 -7.46
N ALA A 114 -18.81 -30.47 -6.36
CA ALA A 114 -19.21 -31.34 -5.27
C ALA A 114 -19.93 -30.58 -4.12
N ALA A 115 -20.04 -29.27 -4.18
CA ALA A 115 -20.58 -28.46 -3.09
C ALA A 115 -22.09 -28.67 -2.88
N HIS A 116 -22.51 -28.67 -1.61
CA HIS A 116 -23.94 -28.61 -1.26
C HIS A 116 -24.53 -27.23 -1.56
N LYS A 117 -23.77 -26.17 -1.26
CA LYS A 117 -24.17 -24.76 -1.49
C LYS A 117 -22.99 -23.98 -2.05
N ILE A 118 -23.27 -23.08 -2.96
CA ILE A 118 -22.34 -22.05 -3.41
C ILE A 118 -22.91 -20.70 -3.02
N SER A 119 -22.16 -19.94 -2.24
CA SER A 119 -22.48 -18.55 -1.89
C SER A 119 -21.65 -17.61 -2.74
N THR A 120 -22.26 -16.57 -3.29
CA THR A 120 -21.61 -15.63 -4.22
C THR A 120 -21.76 -14.19 -3.69
N LEU A 121 -20.69 -13.43 -3.79
CA LEU A 121 -20.63 -12.02 -3.42
C LEU A 121 -20.00 -11.21 -4.56
N ASP A 122 -20.73 -10.24 -5.09
CA ASP A 122 -20.18 -9.17 -5.91
C ASP A 122 -19.86 -7.98 -5.01
N LEU A 123 -18.62 -7.50 -5.07
CA LEU A 123 -18.11 -6.51 -4.14
C LEU A 123 -17.33 -5.41 -4.85
N VAL A 124 -17.61 -4.17 -4.46
CA VAL A 124 -16.77 -3.01 -4.78
C VAL A 124 -16.05 -2.58 -3.51
N ASN A 125 -14.73 -2.67 -3.52
CA ASN A 125 -13.88 -2.05 -2.53
C ASN A 125 -13.49 -0.68 -3.04
N ASN A 126 -14.16 0.35 -2.54
CA ASN A 126 -14.05 1.71 -3.07
C ASN A 126 -12.63 2.25 -2.99
N ARG A 127 -12.26 3.03 -3.99
CA ARG A 127 -11.05 3.85 -3.96
C ARG A 127 -11.06 4.76 -2.73
N MET A 128 -9.90 4.90 -2.09
CA MET A 128 -9.72 5.81 -0.96
C MET A 128 -8.48 6.70 -1.17
N VAL A 129 -8.56 7.91 -0.69
CA VAL A 129 -7.41 8.82 -0.58
C VAL A 129 -6.81 8.68 0.80
N THR A 130 -5.54 8.33 0.88
CA THR A 130 -4.79 8.40 2.13
C THR A 130 -4.53 9.87 2.44
N ASN A 131 -5.03 10.35 3.57
CA ASN A 131 -5.09 11.78 3.85
C ASN A 131 -4.40 12.14 5.18
N PRO A 132 -3.05 12.09 5.26
CA PRO A 132 -2.32 12.56 6.44
C PRO A 132 -2.67 14.02 6.76
N MET A 133 -2.65 14.39 8.04
CA MET A 133 -2.86 15.78 8.45
C MET A 133 -1.82 16.72 7.84
N GLU A 134 -0.58 16.26 7.73
CA GLU A 134 0.49 16.94 6.99
C GLU A 134 0.50 16.48 5.53
N PRO A 135 0.26 17.37 4.54
CA PRO A 135 0.49 17.06 3.12
C PRO A 135 1.96 16.77 2.84
N ARG A 136 2.27 16.28 1.64
CA ARG A 136 3.66 16.06 1.22
C ARG A 136 4.39 17.39 1.05
N ALA A 137 5.70 17.36 1.33
CA ALA A 137 6.59 18.50 1.13
C ALA A 137 8.00 18.03 0.80
N ALA A 138 8.72 18.82 0.03
CA ALA A 138 10.11 18.61 -0.29
C ALA A 138 10.89 19.94 -0.28
N ALA A 139 12.14 19.90 0.20
CA ALA A 139 13.07 21.01 0.11
C ALA A 139 14.46 20.49 -0.28
N GLY A 140 15.02 21.04 -1.35
CA GLY A 140 16.31 20.63 -1.91
C GLY A 140 17.35 21.73 -1.74
N GLU A 141 18.56 21.32 -1.39
CA GLU A 141 19.76 22.18 -1.33
C GLU A 141 20.88 21.51 -2.14
N TYR A 142 21.65 22.33 -2.84
CA TYR A 142 22.80 21.89 -3.61
C TYR A 142 24.07 22.61 -3.16
N ASN A 143 25.09 21.84 -2.81
CA ASN A 143 26.42 22.36 -2.51
C ASN A 143 27.32 22.21 -3.74
N SER A 144 27.59 23.30 -4.44
CA SER A 144 28.41 23.30 -5.66
C SER A 144 29.89 22.96 -5.41
N GLY A 145 30.37 23.10 -4.18
CA GLY A 145 31.76 22.75 -3.82
C GLY A 145 31.99 21.24 -3.63
N THR A 146 30.99 20.54 -3.11
CA THR A 146 31.01 19.10 -2.91
C THR A 146 30.16 18.32 -3.93
N GLU A 147 29.38 19.03 -4.74
CA GLU A 147 28.39 18.47 -5.68
C GLU A 147 27.31 17.61 -5.01
N GLU A 148 27.06 17.86 -3.74
CA GLU A 148 26.06 17.11 -2.96
C GLU A 148 24.69 17.78 -3.02
N ILE A 149 23.66 16.96 -3.15
CA ILE A 149 22.26 17.35 -2.97
C ILE A 149 21.79 16.84 -1.60
N THR A 150 21.25 17.73 -0.76
CA THR A 150 20.48 17.37 0.42
C THR A 150 19.01 17.60 0.13
N LEU A 151 18.22 16.54 0.25
CA LEU A 151 16.78 16.58 0.01
C LEU A 151 16.04 16.26 1.31
N HIS A 152 15.34 17.26 1.84
CA HIS A 152 14.44 17.10 2.98
C HIS A 152 13.05 16.76 2.44
N VAL A 153 12.47 15.62 2.83
CA VAL A 153 11.17 15.13 2.33
C VAL A 153 10.32 14.54 3.44
N THR A 154 9.04 14.72 3.33
CA THR A 154 8.07 14.03 4.18
C THR A 154 7.93 12.58 3.71
N THR A 155 8.81 11.71 4.15
CA THR A 155 8.90 10.32 3.70
C THR A 155 8.81 9.32 4.86
N GLN A 156 8.40 8.09 4.56
CA GLN A 156 8.42 6.95 5.49
C GLN A 156 9.73 6.15 5.40
N ASN A 157 10.50 6.31 4.31
CA ASN A 157 11.64 5.47 3.99
C ASN A 157 12.78 6.23 3.26
N PRO A 158 13.52 7.09 3.96
CA PRO A 158 14.53 7.96 3.35
C PRO A 158 15.62 7.23 2.58
N HIS A 159 16.04 6.03 3.02
CA HIS A 159 17.06 5.24 2.30
C HIS A 159 16.53 4.69 0.97
N VAL A 160 15.26 4.27 0.90
CA VAL A 160 14.63 3.85 -0.35
C VAL A 160 14.50 5.04 -1.30
N HIS A 161 14.12 6.22 -0.80
CA HIS A 161 14.12 7.46 -1.59
C HIS A 161 15.51 7.73 -2.20
N ARG A 162 16.57 7.70 -1.39
CA ARG A 162 17.93 7.87 -1.88
C ARG A 162 18.29 6.86 -2.97
N LEU A 163 18.00 5.58 -2.75
CA LEU A 163 18.27 4.52 -3.69
C LEU A 163 17.55 4.75 -5.03
N VAL A 164 16.24 4.99 -5.01
CA VAL A 164 15.44 5.14 -6.24
C VAL A 164 15.81 6.41 -6.99
N LEU A 165 15.90 7.54 -6.30
CA LEU A 165 16.28 8.83 -6.91
C LEU A 165 17.67 8.78 -7.55
N SER A 166 18.59 7.98 -6.99
CA SER A 166 19.92 7.81 -7.53
C SER A 166 19.98 6.78 -8.66
N ALA A 167 19.57 5.53 -8.37
CA ALA A 167 19.79 4.41 -9.29
C ALA A 167 18.86 4.43 -10.51
N PHE A 168 17.63 4.89 -10.35
CA PHE A 168 16.61 4.82 -11.41
C PHE A 168 16.30 6.20 -11.99
N ASN A 169 16.12 7.22 -11.17
CA ASN A 169 15.82 8.56 -11.66
C ASN A 169 17.08 9.35 -12.05
N GLN A 170 18.28 8.87 -11.70
CA GLN A 170 19.56 9.49 -12.05
C GLN A 170 19.71 10.95 -11.59
N LEU A 171 19.07 11.28 -10.47
CA LEU A 171 19.14 12.63 -9.90
C LEU A 171 20.57 13.03 -9.52
N ALA A 172 21.28 12.14 -8.82
CA ALA A 172 22.67 12.28 -8.46
C ALA A 172 23.27 10.90 -8.13
N PRO A 173 24.61 10.69 -8.17
CA PRO A 173 25.23 9.50 -7.61
C PRO A 173 24.82 9.32 -6.14
N GLU A 174 24.61 8.09 -5.68
CA GLU A 174 24.08 7.81 -4.33
C GLU A 174 24.89 8.46 -3.20
N HIS A 175 26.21 8.47 -3.32
CA HIS A 175 27.12 9.08 -2.35
C HIS A 175 27.14 10.62 -2.40
N LYS A 176 26.44 11.23 -3.36
CA LYS A 176 26.22 12.69 -3.51
C LYS A 176 24.78 13.09 -3.19
N LEU A 177 23.96 12.14 -2.78
CA LEU A 177 22.57 12.38 -2.43
C LEU A 177 22.32 12.04 -0.96
N ARG A 178 21.99 13.03 -0.17
CA ARG A 178 21.51 12.87 1.20
C ARG A 178 20.02 13.11 1.26
N VAL A 179 19.29 12.17 1.82
CA VAL A 179 17.85 12.31 2.07
C VAL A 179 17.60 12.39 3.56
N VAL A 180 16.82 13.39 3.96
CA VAL A 180 16.47 13.65 5.37
C VAL A 180 14.95 13.65 5.47
N GLY A 181 14.41 12.68 6.22
CA GLY A 181 13.04 12.70 6.70
C GLY A 181 12.99 13.42 8.05
N PRO A 182 12.46 14.64 8.14
CA PRO A 182 12.24 15.31 9.43
C PRO A 182 11.10 14.63 10.21
N ASP A 183 10.60 15.27 11.26
CA ASP A 183 9.34 14.84 11.89
C ASP A 183 8.22 14.87 10.84
N VAL A 184 7.58 13.73 10.64
CA VAL A 184 6.56 13.56 9.60
C VAL A 184 5.18 13.42 10.23
N GLY A 185 4.24 14.26 9.81
CA GLY A 185 2.88 14.37 10.32
C GLY A 185 1.91 13.33 9.74
N GLY A 186 2.27 12.04 9.85
CA GLY A 186 1.54 10.90 9.32
C GLY A 186 1.98 10.52 7.91
N GLY A 187 2.04 9.21 7.66
CA GLY A 187 2.35 8.64 6.34
C GLY A 187 1.23 7.77 5.80
N PHE A 188 0.86 6.73 6.54
CA PHE A 188 -0.22 5.78 6.24
C PHE A 188 -0.12 5.10 4.87
N GLY A 189 1.10 5.01 4.32
CA GLY A 189 1.42 4.45 3.02
C GLY A 189 1.73 5.50 1.96
N VAL A 190 1.01 6.60 1.90
CA VAL A 190 1.14 7.59 0.81
C VAL A 190 2.52 8.27 0.76
N LYS A 191 3.29 8.28 1.83
CA LYS A 191 4.65 8.85 1.88
C LYS A 191 5.77 7.81 1.73
N ILE A 192 5.44 6.61 1.22
CA ILE A 192 6.42 5.57 0.86
C ILE A 192 7.00 5.83 -0.54
N PHE A 193 6.16 6.29 -1.47
CA PHE A 193 6.44 6.33 -2.91
C PHE A 193 7.34 7.49 -3.29
N ILE A 194 7.99 7.37 -4.45
CA ILE A 194 8.73 8.48 -5.05
C ILE A 194 7.77 9.27 -5.93
N TYR A 195 7.72 10.57 -5.70
CA TYR A 195 6.83 11.47 -6.42
C TYR A 195 7.59 12.44 -7.32
N ALA A 196 6.89 12.91 -8.34
CA ALA A 196 7.43 13.85 -9.32
C ALA A 196 8.00 15.11 -8.67
N GLU A 197 7.31 15.67 -7.69
CA GLU A 197 7.69 16.93 -7.04
C GLU A 197 9.00 16.83 -6.27
N GLU A 198 9.27 15.68 -5.64
CA GLU A 198 10.52 15.41 -4.92
C GLU A 198 11.70 15.37 -5.89
N LEU A 199 11.51 14.70 -7.03
CA LEU A 199 12.50 14.62 -8.10
C LEU A 199 12.75 16.00 -8.73
N VAL A 200 11.68 16.75 -9.01
CA VAL A 200 11.74 18.10 -9.59
C VAL A 200 12.44 19.08 -8.65
N VAL A 201 12.16 19.03 -7.34
CA VAL A 201 12.81 19.87 -6.34
C VAL A 201 14.32 19.59 -6.27
N GLY A 202 14.71 18.30 -6.25
CA GLY A 202 16.11 17.88 -6.27
C GLY A 202 16.84 18.28 -7.55
N TRP A 203 16.22 18.14 -8.72
CA TRP A 203 16.75 18.62 -9.98
C TRP A 203 16.90 20.13 -10.01
N ALA A 204 15.87 20.86 -9.59
CA ALA A 204 15.81 22.31 -9.68
C ALA A 204 16.83 22.99 -8.76
N CYS A 205 17.05 22.49 -7.54
CA CYS A 205 18.02 23.10 -6.63
C CYS A 205 19.45 23.02 -7.20
N ARG A 206 19.80 21.93 -7.89
CA ARG A 206 21.07 21.80 -8.62
C ARG A 206 21.13 22.71 -9.85
N LYS A 207 20.07 22.70 -10.68
CA LYS A 207 20.00 23.51 -11.92
C LYS A 207 20.13 25.00 -11.66
N LEU A 208 19.49 25.49 -10.59
CA LEU A 208 19.49 26.89 -10.21
C LEU A 208 20.65 27.27 -9.28
N ASN A 209 21.34 26.31 -8.71
CA ASN A 209 22.33 26.48 -7.63
C ASN A 209 21.75 27.34 -6.47
N ARG A 210 20.51 27.05 -6.08
CA ARG A 210 19.75 27.72 -5.01
C ARG A 210 18.86 26.72 -4.30
N PRO A 211 18.58 26.90 -3.01
CA PRO A 211 17.57 26.11 -2.33
C PRO A 211 16.19 26.26 -2.99
N VAL A 212 15.50 25.12 -3.17
CA VAL A 212 14.15 25.07 -3.73
C VAL A 212 13.27 24.27 -2.79
N LYS A 213 12.05 24.74 -2.52
CA LYS A 213 11.07 23.99 -1.74
C LYS A 213 9.71 23.99 -2.40
N TRP A 214 8.98 22.92 -2.13
CA TRP A 214 7.59 22.73 -2.52
C TRP A 214 6.80 22.17 -1.33
N THR A 215 5.55 22.54 -1.23
CA THR A 215 4.60 21.98 -0.26
C THR A 215 3.27 21.81 -0.96
N SER A 216 2.72 20.62 -0.93
CA SER A 216 1.40 20.31 -1.45
C SER A 216 0.32 21.07 -0.68
N ASP A 217 -0.67 21.56 -1.37
CA ASP A 217 -1.92 21.90 -0.73
C ASP A 217 -2.85 20.68 -0.68
N ARG A 218 -3.98 20.80 0.03
CA ARG A 218 -4.88 19.67 0.23
C ARG A 218 -5.56 19.22 -1.07
N THR A 219 -5.83 20.15 -1.99
CA THR A 219 -6.42 19.84 -3.28
C THR A 219 -5.44 19.07 -4.16
N GLU A 220 -4.18 19.51 -4.21
CA GLU A 220 -3.12 18.76 -4.91
C GLU A 220 -2.98 17.34 -4.34
N ALA A 221 -2.97 17.20 -3.01
CA ALA A 221 -2.87 15.89 -2.37
C ALA A 221 -4.01 14.94 -2.79
N PHE A 222 -5.24 15.43 -2.91
CA PHE A 222 -6.37 14.62 -3.39
C PHE A 222 -6.28 14.23 -4.87
N LEU A 223 -5.60 15.02 -5.69
CA LEU A 223 -5.53 14.81 -7.13
C LEU A 223 -4.27 14.03 -7.57
N ALA A 224 -3.14 14.24 -6.89
CA ALA A 224 -1.83 13.77 -7.33
C ALA A 224 -1.21 12.69 -6.45
N ASP A 225 -1.58 12.59 -5.16
CA ASP A 225 -1.08 11.52 -4.30
C ASP A 225 -1.61 10.16 -4.76
N ALA A 226 -0.84 9.10 -4.54
CA ALA A 226 -1.31 7.75 -4.80
C ALA A 226 -2.48 7.40 -3.88
N HIS A 227 -3.53 6.85 -4.48
CA HIS A 227 -4.71 6.37 -3.77
C HIS A 227 -4.53 4.92 -3.30
N GLY A 228 -5.52 4.36 -2.59
CA GLY A 228 -5.54 2.96 -2.19
C GLY A 228 -6.82 2.26 -2.60
N ARG A 229 -6.85 0.92 -2.51
CA ARG A 229 -8.00 0.06 -2.79
C ARG A 229 -8.38 0.07 -4.28
N ASP A 230 -9.70 0.26 -4.59
CA ASP A 230 -10.27 0.31 -5.93
C ASP A 230 -10.28 -1.06 -6.62
N HIS A 231 -10.92 -2.03 -5.97
CA HIS A 231 -11.14 -3.37 -6.50
C HIS A 231 -12.62 -3.59 -6.80
N VAL A 232 -12.90 -4.23 -7.93
CA VAL A 232 -14.20 -4.83 -8.24
C VAL A 232 -14.00 -6.33 -8.28
N ALA A 233 -14.70 -7.07 -7.45
CA ALA A 233 -14.46 -8.50 -7.28
C ALA A 233 -15.76 -9.30 -7.21
N THR A 234 -15.73 -10.50 -7.77
CA THR A 234 -16.68 -11.56 -7.52
C THR A 234 -15.99 -12.65 -6.72
N ALA A 235 -16.52 -12.97 -5.56
CA ALA A 235 -16.03 -14.02 -4.67
C ALA A 235 -17.08 -15.08 -4.44
N GLU A 236 -16.67 -16.33 -4.43
CA GLU A 236 -17.56 -17.49 -4.25
C GLU A 236 -16.96 -18.44 -3.22
N MET A 237 -17.83 -19.02 -2.38
CA MET A 237 -17.50 -20.03 -1.40
C MET A 237 -18.32 -21.30 -1.64
N ALA A 238 -17.65 -22.43 -1.80
CA ALA A 238 -18.26 -23.74 -1.83
C ALA A 238 -18.38 -24.29 -0.41
N LEU A 239 -19.57 -24.75 -0.02
CA LEU A 239 -19.89 -25.24 1.32
C LEU A 239 -20.47 -26.66 1.26
N ASP A 240 -20.22 -27.44 2.33
CA ASP A 240 -20.97 -28.68 2.59
C ASP A 240 -22.34 -28.40 3.23
N ASP A 241 -23.09 -29.44 3.53
CA ASP A 241 -24.42 -29.40 4.15
C ASP A 241 -24.39 -28.92 5.62
N GLN A 242 -23.19 -28.85 6.24
CA GLN A 242 -22.99 -28.39 7.61
C GLN A 242 -22.43 -26.96 7.65
N GLY A 243 -22.20 -26.33 6.49
CA GLY A 243 -21.62 -24.99 6.39
C GLY A 243 -20.09 -24.96 6.56
N LYS A 244 -19.40 -26.08 6.34
CA LYS A 244 -17.94 -26.13 6.23
C LYS A 244 -17.49 -25.60 4.88
N PHE A 245 -16.42 -24.77 4.89
CA PHE A 245 -15.80 -24.24 3.68
C PHE A 245 -14.99 -25.34 2.99
N LEU A 246 -15.33 -25.61 1.73
CA LEU A 246 -14.66 -26.59 0.89
C LEU A 246 -13.64 -25.95 -0.04
N ALA A 247 -14.01 -24.84 -0.65
CA ALA A 247 -13.14 -24.07 -1.53
C ALA A 247 -13.62 -22.62 -1.66
N MET A 248 -12.70 -21.73 -1.97
CA MET A 248 -12.98 -20.34 -2.32
C MET A 248 -12.36 -20.01 -3.67
N ARG A 249 -13.08 -19.26 -4.52
CA ARG A 249 -12.50 -18.62 -5.71
C ARG A 249 -12.86 -17.15 -5.77
N VAL A 250 -11.89 -16.34 -6.20
CA VAL A 250 -12.00 -14.89 -6.26
C VAL A 250 -11.50 -14.39 -7.59
N ASN A 251 -12.33 -13.63 -8.29
CA ASN A 251 -11.95 -12.90 -9.50
C ASN A 251 -11.98 -11.41 -9.19
N THR A 252 -10.85 -10.74 -9.31
CA THR A 252 -10.70 -9.32 -8.98
C THR A 252 -10.20 -8.53 -10.17
N THR A 253 -10.86 -7.43 -10.50
CA THR A 253 -10.30 -6.36 -11.32
C THR A 253 -9.79 -5.27 -10.40
N ALA A 254 -8.50 -5.00 -10.43
CA ALA A 254 -7.82 -4.02 -9.58
C ALA A 254 -7.33 -2.83 -10.41
N ASN A 255 -7.68 -1.63 -9.98
CA ASN A 255 -7.23 -0.40 -10.63
C ASN A 255 -5.83 -0.02 -10.19
N LEU A 256 -4.94 0.29 -11.13
CA LEU A 256 -3.60 0.83 -10.86
C LEU A 256 -3.48 2.33 -11.16
N GLY A 257 -4.56 2.95 -11.65
CA GLY A 257 -4.55 4.34 -12.10
C GLY A 257 -3.94 4.51 -13.49
N ALA A 258 -3.52 5.72 -13.82
CA ALA A 258 -2.95 6.04 -15.12
C ALA A 258 -1.51 5.56 -15.29
N TYR A 259 -0.78 5.43 -14.19
CA TYR A 259 0.60 4.98 -14.14
C TYR A 259 0.85 4.10 -12.92
N LEU A 260 1.90 3.30 -12.98
CA LEU A 260 2.36 2.56 -11.81
C LEU A 260 3.08 3.49 -10.83
N SER A 261 2.70 3.42 -9.56
CA SER A 261 3.47 3.97 -8.45
C SER A 261 4.52 2.94 -8.00
N THR A 262 5.34 3.28 -7.03
CA THR A 262 6.57 2.54 -6.68
C THR A 262 6.34 1.06 -6.35
N PHE A 263 5.20 0.71 -5.74
CA PHE A 263 4.88 -0.67 -5.32
C PHE A 263 3.50 -1.15 -5.78
N SER A 264 2.85 -0.43 -6.70
CA SER A 264 1.47 -0.67 -7.16
C SER A 264 1.13 -2.12 -7.47
N THR A 265 2.04 -2.82 -8.13
CA THR A 265 1.78 -4.17 -8.67
C THR A 265 1.61 -5.23 -7.59
N MET A 266 2.30 -5.09 -6.44
CA MET A 266 2.27 -6.11 -5.40
C MET A 266 1.07 -6.00 -4.46
N VAL A 267 0.40 -4.83 -4.41
CA VAL A 267 -0.72 -4.61 -3.48
C VAL A 267 -1.92 -5.51 -3.83
N PRO A 268 -2.45 -5.51 -5.07
CA PRO A 268 -3.58 -6.35 -5.42
C PRO A 268 -3.22 -7.81 -5.70
N SER A 269 -1.94 -8.15 -5.82
CA SER A 269 -1.47 -9.52 -6.04
C SER A 269 -1.02 -10.16 -4.72
N TYR A 270 0.27 -10.09 -4.41
CA TYR A 270 0.87 -10.80 -3.27
C TYR A 270 0.29 -10.38 -1.92
N LEU A 271 0.12 -9.08 -1.65
CA LEU A 271 -0.34 -8.59 -0.35
C LEU A 271 -1.84 -8.85 -0.12
N TYR A 272 -2.60 -8.99 -1.17
CA TYR A 272 -4.03 -9.30 -1.14
C TYR A 272 -4.27 -10.81 -1.08
N ALA A 273 -3.79 -11.57 -2.07
CA ALA A 273 -4.13 -12.98 -2.20
C ALA A 273 -3.62 -13.84 -1.04
N PHE A 274 -2.46 -13.50 -0.47
CA PHE A 274 -1.86 -14.29 0.61
C PHE A 274 -2.61 -14.19 1.95
N LEU A 275 -3.59 -13.30 2.07
CA LEU A 275 -4.43 -13.15 3.26
C LEU A 275 -5.87 -13.68 3.06
N LEU A 276 -6.20 -14.21 1.88
CA LEU A 276 -7.55 -14.71 1.58
C LEU A 276 -7.95 -15.96 2.41
N ALA A 277 -7.00 -16.63 3.06
CA ALA A 277 -7.33 -17.71 4.00
C ALA A 277 -7.97 -17.20 5.31
N GLY A 278 -7.63 -15.97 5.73
CA GLY A 278 -8.09 -15.42 7.00
C GLY A 278 -7.79 -16.33 8.18
N GLN A 279 -8.75 -16.48 9.08
CA GLN A 279 -8.67 -17.36 10.26
C GLN A 279 -9.27 -18.77 10.01
N TYR A 280 -9.54 -19.12 8.74
CA TYR A 280 -10.37 -20.27 8.38
C TYR A 280 -9.59 -21.44 7.80
N THR A 281 -10.14 -22.65 7.96
CA THR A 281 -9.60 -23.92 7.45
C THR A 281 -9.99 -24.17 5.99
N THR A 282 -10.29 -23.15 5.18
CA THR A 282 -10.62 -23.32 3.76
C THR A 282 -9.49 -24.04 3.04
N PRO A 283 -9.69 -25.30 2.56
CA PRO A 283 -8.57 -26.11 2.10
C PRO A 283 -8.05 -25.73 0.72
N LEU A 284 -8.89 -25.12 -0.12
CA LEU A 284 -8.59 -24.77 -1.49
C LEU A 284 -8.98 -23.34 -1.78
N ILE A 285 -8.03 -22.53 -2.28
CA ILE A 285 -8.27 -21.13 -2.65
C ILE A 285 -7.65 -20.89 -4.02
N TYR A 286 -8.45 -20.32 -4.92
CA TYR A 286 -8.00 -19.78 -6.20
C TYR A 286 -8.33 -18.30 -6.29
N SER A 287 -7.35 -17.51 -6.68
CA SER A 287 -7.51 -16.07 -6.91
C SER A 287 -6.97 -15.68 -8.27
N GLU A 288 -7.74 -14.92 -9.03
CA GLU A 288 -7.30 -14.32 -10.30
C GLU A 288 -7.44 -12.80 -10.19
N VAL A 289 -6.35 -12.09 -10.45
CA VAL A 289 -6.30 -10.63 -10.38
C VAL A 289 -5.96 -10.05 -11.74
N LYS A 290 -6.92 -9.33 -12.32
CA LYS A 290 -6.73 -8.49 -13.51
C LYS A 290 -6.42 -7.06 -13.06
N ALA A 291 -5.17 -6.65 -13.22
CA ALA A 291 -4.74 -5.30 -12.91
C ALA A 291 -4.85 -4.41 -14.15
N VAL A 292 -5.54 -3.28 -14.03
CA VAL A 292 -5.90 -2.44 -15.17
C VAL A 292 -5.45 -0.99 -14.98
N PHE A 293 -5.15 -0.33 -16.10
CA PHE A 293 -4.94 1.11 -16.14
C PHE A 293 -6.25 1.85 -16.38
N THR A 294 -6.38 3.02 -15.74
CA THR A 294 -7.49 3.96 -15.93
C THR A 294 -6.98 5.39 -15.95
N ASN A 295 -7.75 6.34 -16.45
CA ASN A 295 -7.40 7.77 -16.44
C ASN A 295 -7.66 8.41 -15.05
N THR A 296 -7.09 7.82 -14.00
CA THR A 296 -7.22 8.26 -12.61
C THR A 296 -5.84 8.34 -11.93
N ALA A 297 -5.76 8.96 -10.76
CA ALA A 297 -4.53 8.96 -9.96
C ALA A 297 -4.00 7.54 -9.75
N PRO A 298 -2.68 7.32 -9.69
CA PRO A 298 -2.10 6.02 -9.38
C PRO A 298 -2.67 5.40 -8.10
N VAL A 299 -2.74 4.07 -8.06
CA VAL A 299 -3.17 3.31 -6.88
C VAL A 299 -1.99 2.51 -6.35
N ASP A 300 -1.75 2.60 -5.04
CA ASP A 300 -0.67 1.86 -4.38
C ASP A 300 -1.05 1.59 -2.90
N ALA A 301 -0.07 1.33 -2.05
CA ALA A 301 -0.29 0.97 -0.67
C ALA A 301 -0.96 2.09 0.13
N ALA A 302 -2.10 1.80 0.72
CA ALA A 302 -2.74 2.57 1.77
C ALA A 302 -2.85 1.69 3.01
N ARG A 303 -2.82 2.26 4.21
CA ARG A 303 -2.79 1.58 5.52
C ARG A 303 -3.41 0.17 5.47
N GLY A 304 -2.56 -0.87 5.63
CA GLY A 304 -2.91 -2.29 5.48
C GLY A 304 -2.49 -2.92 4.14
N ALA A 305 -2.56 -2.19 3.01
CA ALA A 305 -2.05 -2.60 1.69
C ALA A 305 -2.36 -4.05 1.29
N GLY A 306 -3.50 -4.29 0.68
CA GLY A 306 -3.98 -5.62 0.26
C GLY A 306 -4.67 -6.42 1.37
N ARG A 307 -4.21 -6.31 2.63
CA ARG A 307 -4.80 -7.04 3.78
C ARG A 307 -6.23 -6.58 4.10
N PRO A 308 -6.54 -5.27 4.18
CA PRO A 308 -7.93 -4.83 4.36
C PRO A 308 -8.84 -5.21 3.21
N GLU A 309 -8.33 -5.22 1.98
CA GLU A 309 -9.05 -5.66 0.79
C GLU A 309 -9.43 -7.14 0.90
N ALA A 310 -8.48 -7.99 1.30
CA ALA A 310 -8.72 -9.41 1.54
C ALA A 310 -9.70 -9.65 2.68
N THR A 311 -9.52 -8.96 3.81
CA THR A 311 -10.37 -9.07 4.99
C THR A 311 -11.81 -8.65 4.68
N TYR A 312 -11.99 -7.50 4.01
CA TYR A 312 -13.31 -7.01 3.65
C TYR A 312 -14.06 -7.99 2.75
N LEU A 313 -13.39 -8.50 1.71
CA LEU A 313 -13.98 -9.48 0.80
C LEU A 313 -14.33 -10.78 1.53
N LEU A 314 -13.37 -11.35 2.26
CA LEU A 314 -13.56 -12.63 2.94
C LEU A 314 -14.66 -12.57 4.00
N GLU A 315 -14.63 -11.58 4.88
CA GLU A 315 -15.58 -11.48 5.99
C GLU A 315 -17.00 -11.15 5.52
N ARG A 316 -17.14 -10.37 4.43
CA ARG A 316 -18.44 -10.17 3.78
C ARG A 316 -18.95 -11.44 3.11
N LEU A 317 -18.07 -12.22 2.47
CA LEU A 317 -18.45 -13.51 1.89
C LEU A 317 -18.89 -14.50 2.98
N VAL A 318 -18.20 -14.53 4.13
CA VAL A 318 -18.58 -15.35 5.27
C VAL A 318 -19.96 -14.97 5.82
N ASP A 319 -20.30 -13.68 5.85
CA ASP A 319 -21.64 -13.23 6.23
C ASP A 319 -22.73 -13.71 5.24
N VAL A 320 -22.43 -13.65 3.93
CA VAL A 320 -23.32 -14.18 2.88
C VAL A 320 -23.49 -15.70 3.03
N CYS A 321 -22.40 -16.43 3.32
CA CYS A 321 -22.47 -17.87 3.61
C CYS A 321 -23.37 -18.17 4.82
N ALA A 322 -23.30 -17.37 5.87
CA ALA A 322 -24.15 -17.54 7.05
C ALA A 322 -25.63 -17.37 6.69
N GLU A 323 -25.95 -16.30 5.96
CA GLU A 323 -27.32 -16.02 5.48
C GLU A 323 -27.85 -17.15 4.59
N ASP A 324 -27.09 -17.57 3.60
CA ASP A 324 -27.45 -18.62 2.65
C ASP A 324 -27.66 -19.99 3.30
N MET A 325 -26.94 -20.28 4.38
CA MET A 325 -27.05 -21.53 5.16
C MET A 325 -28.07 -21.41 6.31
N GLY A 326 -28.64 -20.23 6.55
CA GLY A 326 -29.52 -20.00 7.71
C GLY A 326 -28.81 -20.14 9.06
N LEU A 327 -27.51 -19.84 9.10
CA LEU A 327 -26.68 -19.92 10.30
C LEU A 327 -26.45 -18.52 10.90
N ASP A 328 -26.23 -18.49 12.21
CA ASP A 328 -25.74 -17.29 12.88
C ASP A 328 -24.33 -16.93 12.37
N PRO A 329 -24.01 -15.64 12.14
CA PRO A 329 -22.69 -15.20 11.69
C PRO A 329 -21.51 -15.62 12.59
N ALA A 330 -21.73 -15.72 13.91
CA ALA A 330 -20.69 -16.24 14.82
C ALA A 330 -20.56 -17.77 14.70
N GLU A 331 -21.67 -18.46 14.48
CA GLU A 331 -21.69 -19.92 14.38
C GLU A 331 -20.96 -20.44 13.13
N ILE A 332 -21.14 -19.81 11.97
CA ILE A 332 -20.41 -20.24 10.76
C ILE A 332 -18.91 -20.02 10.91
N ARG A 333 -18.49 -18.95 11.62
CA ARG A 333 -17.09 -18.70 11.95
C ARG A 333 -16.52 -19.78 12.87
N ARG A 334 -17.22 -20.12 13.96
CA ARG A 334 -16.82 -21.21 14.88
C ARG A 334 -16.59 -22.53 14.15
N ARG A 335 -17.48 -22.89 13.21
CA ARG A 335 -17.35 -24.13 12.43
C ARG A 335 -16.10 -24.18 11.58
N ASN A 336 -15.61 -23.02 11.13
CA ASN A 336 -14.58 -22.93 10.12
C ASN A 336 -13.23 -22.41 10.63
N PHE A 337 -13.13 -21.96 11.88
CA PHE A 337 -11.85 -21.51 12.42
C PHE A 337 -10.78 -22.60 12.42
N ILE A 338 -9.54 -22.17 12.26
CA ILE A 338 -8.36 -22.99 12.49
C ILE A 338 -8.33 -23.34 13.99
N PRO A 339 -8.39 -24.62 14.36
CA PRO A 339 -8.40 -25.03 15.76
C PRO A 339 -7.02 -24.84 16.41
N VAL A 340 -6.99 -24.61 17.73
CA VAL A 340 -5.77 -24.31 18.50
C VAL A 340 -4.69 -25.38 18.33
N GLU A 341 -5.08 -26.63 18.28
CA GLU A 341 -4.19 -27.78 18.14
C GLU A 341 -3.58 -27.94 16.73
N ALA A 342 -4.07 -27.19 15.73
CA ALA A 342 -3.54 -27.25 14.37
C ALA A 342 -2.30 -26.37 14.15
N PHE A 343 -1.96 -25.51 15.09
CA PHE A 343 -0.79 -24.65 14.95
C PHE A 343 0.54 -25.39 15.19
N PRO A 344 1.61 -25.08 14.43
CA PRO A 344 1.65 -24.11 13.33
C PRO A 344 0.83 -24.57 12.12
N TYR A 345 0.01 -23.69 11.55
CA TYR A 345 -0.94 -23.99 10.48
C TYR A 345 -0.49 -23.42 9.15
N GLN A 346 -0.23 -24.30 8.17
CA GLN A 346 0.06 -23.90 6.80
C GLN A 346 -1.24 -23.64 6.04
N THR A 347 -1.46 -22.38 5.65
CA THR A 347 -2.59 -22.02 4.80
C THR A 347 -2.40 -22.47 3.35
N PRO A 348 -3.46 -22.62 2.55
CA PRO A 348 -3.33 -22.96 1.13
C PRO A 348 -2.77 -21.84 0.28
N VAL A 349 -2.60 -20.63 0.85
CA VAL A 349 -2.16 -19.45 0.07
C VAL A 349 -0.68 -19.15 0.27
N VAL A 350 0.02 -19.13 1.23
CA VAL A 350 1.48 -19.00 1.43
C VAL A 350 1.81 -18.94 2.91
N GLN A 351 0.96 -18.26 3.70
CA GLN A 351 1.26 -17.94 5.08
C GLN A 351 1.25 -19.21 5.94
N CYS A 352 2.23 -19.34 6.83
CA CYS A 352 2.22 -20.30 7.91
C CYS A 352 1.99 -19.53 9.22
N TYR A 353 0.86 -19.78 9.86
CA TYR A 353 0.53 -19.16 11.14
C TYR A 353 1.18 -19.93 12.28
N ASP A 354 1.88 -19.24 13.14
CA ASP A 354 2.66 -19.87 14.24
C ASP A 354 1.79 -20.26 15.44
N SER A 355 0.79 -19.45 15.76
CA SER A 355 -0.06 -19.59 16.95
C SER A 355 -1.38 -18.86 16.78
N GLY A 356 -2.35 -19.20 17.61
CA GLY A 356 -3.64 -18.50 17.68
C GLY A 356 -4.68 -19.24 18.51
N ASP A 357 -5.65 -18.50 19.02
CA ASP A 357 -6.88 -19.02 19.65
C ASP A 357 -8.05 -18.16 19.15
N TYR A 358 -8.47 -18.42 17.92
CA TYR A 358 -9.52 -17.64 17.25
C TYR A 358 -10.90 -17.83 17.89
N PRO A 359 -11.29 -19.08 18.30
CA PRO A 359 -12.53 -19.27 19.04
C PRO A 359 -12.58 -18.44 20.32
N ALA A 360 -11.55 -18.47 21.15
CA ALA A 360 -11.53 -17.71 22.40
C ALA A 360 -11.59 -16.18 22.18
N ALA A 361 -10.92 -15.68 21.12
CA ALA A 361 -10.97 -14.27 20.75
C ALA A 361 -12.40 -13.87 20.34
N LEU A 362 -13.07 -14.67 19.51
CA LEU A 362 -14.47 -14.44 19.14
C LEU A 362 -15.39 -14.45 20.36
N GLU A 363 -15.33 -15.46 21.20
CA GLU A 363 -16.18 -15.57 22.40
C GLU A 363 -15.99 -14.34 23.33
N LYS A 364 -14.77 -13.88 23.49
CA LYS A 364 -14.49 -12.69 24.28
C LYS A 364 -15.11 -11.43 23.67
N ALA A 365 -15.04 -11.28 22.35
CA ALA A 365 -15.65 -10.16 21.62
C ALA A 365 -17.19 -10.19 21.73
N LEU A 366 -17.80 -11.35 21.54
CA LEU A 366 -19.26 -11.54 21.66
C LEU A 366 -19.75 -11.21 23.07
N GLN A 367 -19.03 -11.66 24.09
CA GLN A 367 -19.34 -11.35 25.50
C GLN A 367 -19.25 -9.84 25.77
N LEU A 368 -18.19 -9.18 25.31
CA LEU A 368 -18.01 -7.74 25.51
C LEU A 368 -19.06 -6.89 24.77
N ALA A 369 -19.52 -7.36 23.61
CA ALA A 369 -20.56 -6.71 22.83
C ALA A 369 -21.98 -7.03 23.34
N ASP A 370 -22.14 -7.93 24.30
CA ASP A 370 -23.43 -8.50 24.71
C ASP A 370 -24.22 -8.95 23.46
N TYR A 371 -23.60 -9.84 22.69
CA TYR A 371 -24.14 -10.28 21.39
C TYR A 371 -25.54 -10.91 21.52
N ASP A 372 -25.74 -11.77 22.53
CA ASP A 372 -27.03 -12.43 22.79
C ASP A 372 -28.15 -11.45 23.13
N GLY A 373 -27.80 -10.32 23.77
CA GLY A 373 -28.74 -9.24 24.09
C GLY A 373 -29.04 -8.29 22.92
N PHE A 374 -28.41 -8.48 21.74
CA PHE A 374 -28.52 -7.53 20.63
C PHE A 374 -29.94 -7.37 20.09
N THR A 375 -30.70 -8.46 19.92
CA THR A 375 -32.08 -8.42 19.40
C THR A 375 -32.98 -7.53 20.26
N ALA A 376 -32.91 -7.67 21.58
CA ALA A 376 -33.67 -6.85 22.51
C ALA A 376 -33.31 -5.35 22.42
N ARG A 377 -32.01 -5.05 22.26
CA ARG A 377 -31.53 -3.67 22.06
C ARG A 377 -31.93 -3.08 20.71
N ALA A 378 -31.99 -3.90 19.66
CA ALA A 378 -32.46 -3.48 18.33
C ALA A 378 -33.94 -3.18 18.34
N ASP A 379 -34.75 -4.03 19.00
CA ASP A 379 -36.21 -3.84 19.14
C ASP A 379 -36.53 -2.58 19.98
N GLU A 380 -35.80 -2.37 21.05
CA GLU A 380 -35.90 -1.17 21.86
C GLU A 380 -35.58 0.10 21.05
N ALA A 381 -34.52 0.09 20.29
CA ALA A 381 -34.14 1.20 19.40
C ALA A 381 -35.23 1.46 18.35
N LYS A 382 -35.77 0.40 17.74
CA LYS A 382 -36.86 0.47 16.76
C LYS A 382 -38.15 1.09 17.35
N SER A 383 -38.47 0.79 18.63
CA SER A 383 -39.59 1.39 19.31
C SER A 383 -39.48 2.91 19.45
N ARG A 384 -38.28 3.45 19.38
CA ARG A 384 -37.98 4.89 19.38
C ARG A 384 -37.77 5.47 17.96
N GLY A 385 -38.07 4.72 16.90
CA GLY A 385 -37.87 5.14 15.51
C GLY A 385 -36.40 5.14 15.07
N MET A 386 -35.53 4.41 15.77
CA MET A 386 -34.09 4.28 15.46
C MET A 386 -33.76 2.88 14.97
N LEU A 387 -32.70 2.76 14.17
CA LEU A 387 -32.14 1.48 13.74
C LEU A 387 -30.83 1.21 14.50
N ARG A 388 -30.59 -0.04 14.84
CA ARG A 388 -29.35 -0.52 15.43
C ARG A 388 -28.87 -1.75 14.67
N GLY A 389 -27.59 -1.77 14.29
CA GLY A 389 -26.93 -2.87 13.61
C GLY A 389 -25.79 -3.44 14.44
N ILE A 390 -25.44 -4.69 14.20
CA ILE A 390 -24.25 -5.36 14.69
C ILE A 390 -23.58 -6.08 13.52
N GLY A 391 -22.25 -6.13 13.49
CA GLY A 391 -21.48 -6.86 12.49
C GLY A 391 -20.29 -7.55 13.15
N LEU A 392 -19.86 -8.63 12.55
CA LEU A 392 -18.69 -9.40 12.97
C LEU A 392 -17.63 -9.37 11.88
N SER A 393 -16.37 -9.28 12.31
CA SER A 393 -15.21 -9.47 11.43
C SER A 393 -14.10 -10.14 12.25
N SER A 394 -13.64 -11.28 11.78
CA SER A 394 -12.55 -12.03 12.38
C SER A 394 -11.37 -12.06 11.41
N TYR A 395 -10.28 -11.38 11.74
CA TYR A 395 -9.20 -11.19 10.78
C TYR A 395 -7.81 -11.43 11.38
N VAL A 396 -6.87 -11.72 10.50
CA VAL A 396 -5.44 -11.78 10.78
C VAL A 396 -4.76 -10.63 10.05
N GLU A 397 -3.91 -9.88 10.77
CA GLU A 397 -3.04 -8.88 10.16
C GLU A 397 -1.62 -9.43 10.02
N ALA A 398 -1.07 -9.39 8.82
CA ALA A 398 0.32 -9.73 8.58
C ALA A 398 1.20 -8.53 8.92
N CYS A 399 1.79 -8.53 10.11
CA CYS A 399 2.70 -7.49 10.56
C CYS A 399 4.10 -7.75 10.00
N GLY A 400 4.60 -6.78 9.18
CA GLY A 400 5.88 -6.89 8.51
C GLY A 400 5.81 -7.68 7.19
N ILE A 401 6.89 -7.60 6.43
CA ILE A 401 7.11 -8.32 5.17
C ILE A 401 8.51 -8.95 5.26
N ALA A 402 8.59 -10.16 5.77
CA ALA A 402 9.84 -10.86 6.04
C ALA A 402 9.65 -12.38 5.84
N PRO A 403 10.70 -13.15 5.67
CA PRO A 403 12.10 -12.72 5.49
C PRO A 403 12.41 -12.23 4.07
N SER A 404 13.55 -11.55 3.90
CA SER A 404 14.00 -11.04 2.59
C SER A 404 14.04 -12.10 1.49
N ALA A 405 14.38 -13.34 1.82
CA ALA A 405 14.41 -14.45 0.86
C ALA A 405 13.03 -14.76 0.28
N ALA A 406 11.97 -14.73 1.10
CA ALA A 406 10.60 -14.95 0.63
C ALA A 406 10.13 -13.81 -0.28
N VAL A 407 10.43 -12.57 0.10
CA VAL A 407 10.05 -11.40 -0.70
C VAL A 407 10.86 -11.31 -2.00
N GLY A 408 12.12 -11.73 -1.99
CA GLY A 408 12.94 -11.87 -3.19
C GLY A 408 12.35 -12.85 -4.20
N GLN A 409 11.77 -13.96 -3.75
CA GLN A 409 11.04 -14.90 -4.61
C GLN A 409 9.79 -14.29 -5.27
N LEU A 410 9.25 -13.23 -4.67
CA LEU A 410 8.13 -12.45 -5.20
C LEU A 410 8.57 -11.30 -6.11
N GLY A 411 9.83 -11.26 -6.52
CA GLY A 411 10.36 -10.29 -7.47
C GLY A 411 10.86 -8.97 -6.86
N ALA A 412 10.96 -8.85 -5.53
CA ALA A 412 11.60 -7.69 -4.91
C ALA A 412 13.12 -7.74 -5.13
N GLY A 413 13.67 -6.73 -5.79
CA GLY A 413 15.09 -6.64 -6.11
C GLY A 413 15.98 -6.19 -4.96
N VAL A 414 15.44 -5.96 -3.77
CA VAL A 414 16.14 -5.49 -2.57
C VAL A 414 15.80 -6.35 -1.36
N GLY A 415 16.76 -6.49 -0.44
CA GLY A 415 16.51 -7.16 0.83
C GLY A 415 15.64 -6.30 1.74
N LEU A 416 14.64 -6.93 2.36
CA LEU A 416 13.76 -6.31 3.35
C LEU A 416 14.32 -6.65 4.75
N TRP A 417 15.29 -5.87 5.19
CA TRP A 417 15.96 -6.06 6.46
C TRP A 417 16.16 -4.72 7.17
N GLU A 418 16.27 -4.77 8.47
CA GLU A 418 16.60 -3.64 9.31
C GLU A 418 17.81 -3.96 10.20
N SER A 419 18.50 -2.91 10.64
CA SER A 419 19.58 -3.00 11.60
C SER A 419 19.51 -1.84 12.58
N ALA A 420 20.04 -2.05 13.77
CA ALA A 420 20.19 -1.02 14.77
C ALA A 420 21.63 -1.00 15.32
N GLN A 421 22.12 0.18 15.64
CA GLN A 421 23.39 0.36 16.35
C GLN A 421 23.13 1.07 17.66
N VAL A 422 23.64 0.52 18.77
CA VAL A 422 23.63 1.17 20.07
C VAL A 422 25.04 1.64 20.39
N ARG A 423 25.22 2.93 20.59
CA ARG A 423 26.50 3.56 20.86
C ARG A 423 26.53 4.16 22.25
N PHE A 424 27.46 3.72 23.09
CA PHE A 424 27.76 4.33 24.37
C PHE A 424 28.82 5.40 24.19
N ASN A 425 28.52 6.62 24.60
CA ASN A 425 29.49 7.70 24.61
C ASN A 425 30.27 7.73 25.96
N PRO A 426 31.53 8.16 25.96
CA PRO A 426 32.33 8.24 27.21
C PRO A 426 31.70 9.13 28.30
N THR A 427 30.78 10.01 27.93
CA THR A 427 30.05 10.88 28.85
C THR A 427 28.82 10.22 29.50
N GLY A 428 28.52 8.93 29.14
CA GLY A 428 27.41 8.17 29.72
C GLY A 428 26.11 8.23 28.93
N ASN A 429 26.03 9.04 27.87
CA ASN A 429 24.86 9.08 27.00
C ASN A 429 24.90 7.93 26.00
N VAL A 430 23.73 7.44 25.60
CA VAL A 430 23.54 6.36 24.65
C VAL A 430 22.79 6.87 23.42
N GLN A 431 23.27 6.50 22.24
CA GLN A 431 22.61 6.79 20.98
C GLN A 431 22.19 5.49 20.31
N VAL A 432 20.93 5.45 19.86
CA VAL A 432 20.36 4.33 19.10
C VAL A 432 20.12 4.79 17.67
N PHE A 433 20.85 4.19 16.73
CA PHE A 433 20.70 4.47 15.31
C PHE A 433 19.86 3.37 14.69
N THR A 434 18.85 3.73 13.91
CA THR A 434 17.97 2.78 13.22
C THR A 434 17.65 3.23 11.80
N GLY A 435 17.50 2.27 10.89
CA GLY A 435 17.03 2.51 9.52
C GLY A 435 15.53 2.72 9.41
N THR A 436 14.75 2.33 10.44
CA THR A 436 13.33 2.67 10.52
C THR A 436 13.14 4.18 10.71
N HIS A 437 12.02 4.72 10.23
CA HIS A 437 11.71 6.13 10.37
C HIS A 437 10.34 6.34 10.99
N SER A 438 10.30 7.16 12.05
CA SER A 438 9.05 7.54 12.72
C SER A 438 8.29 8.59 11.89
N HIS A 439 6.99 8.40 11.76
CA HIS A 439 6.08 9.37 11.17
C HIS A 439 4.81 9.55 12.04
N GLY A 440 5.03 9.51 13.36
CA GLY A 440 4.02 9.74 14.40
C GLY A 440 3.67 8.53 15.25
N GLN A 441 4.22 7.33 14.95
CA GLN A 441 3.90 6.11 15.71
C GLN A 441 4.75 5.91 16.99
N GLY A 442 5.65 6.85 17.32
CA GLY A 442 6.35 6.86 18.60
C GLY A 442 7.51 5.88 18.70
N HIS A 443 8.27 5.66 17.62
CA HIS A 443 9.44 4.78 17.64
C HIS A 443 10.47 5.21 18.68
N GLU A 444 10.69 6.50 18.85
CA GLU A 444 11.64 7.06 19.82
C GLU A 444 11.31 6.59 21.23
N THR A 445 10.06 6.73 21.63
CA THR A 445 9.60 6.29 22.95
C THR A 445 9.71 4.78 23.12
N THR A 446 9.27 4.03 22.12
CA THR A 446 9.30 2.55 22.18
C THR A 446 10.72 2.02 22.23
N PHE A 447 11.63 2.55 21.41
CA PHE A 447 13.03 2.07 21.37
C PHE A 447 13.79 2.47 22.64
N VAL A 448 13.55 3.67 23.17
CA VAL A 448 14.12 4.08 24.47
C VAL A 448 13.68 3.15 25.58
N GLN A 449 12.40 2.79 25.65
CA GLN A 449 11.89 1.83 26.65
C GLN A 449 12.57 0.47 26.53
N LEU A 450 12.71 -0.07 25.31
CA LEU A 450 13.38 -1.35 25.07
C LEU A 450 14.85 -1.32 25.50
N VAL A 451 15.56 -0.25 25.16
CA VAL A 451 16.99 -0.11 25.53
C VAL A 451 17.15 0.06 27.04
N THR A 452 16.28 0.84 27.68
CA THR A 452 16.25 1.00 29.15
C THR A 452 16.03 -0.35 29.84
N GLU A 453 15.04 -1.12 29.39
CA GLU A 453 14.72 -2.44 29.95
C GLU A 453 15.88 -3.44 29.81
N GLN A 454 16.52 -3.46 28.66
CA GLN A 454 17.58 -4.43 28.36
C GLN A 454 18.94 -4.04 28.94
N LEU A 455 19.27 -2.76 28.98
CA LEU A 455 20.64 -2.29 29.32
C LEU A 455 20.70 -1.52 30.63
N GLY A 456 19.57 -1.22 31.29
CA GLY A 456 19.51 -0.49 32.55
C GLY A 456 19.95 0.97 32.46
N VAL A 457 19.93 1.56 31.25
CA VAL A 457 20.28 2.98 31.04
C VAL A 457 19.03 3.84 31.28
N PRO A 458 19.13 4.95 32.06
CA PRO A 458 18.02 5.86 32.24
C PRO A 458 17.50 6.44 30.95
N ILE A 459 16.17 6.59 30.82
CA ILE A 459 15.46 7.06 29.61
C ILE A 459 16.03 8.40 29.11
N GLU A 460 16.30 9.33 30.04
CA GLU A 460 16.81 10.66 29.75
C GLU A 460 18.23 10.69 29.17
N ASN A 461 18.94 9.57 29.21
CA ASN A 461 20.30 9.43 28.70
C ASN A 461 20.32 8.76 27.30
N ILE A 462 19.17 8.44 26.70
CA ILE A 462 19.06 7.73 25.43
C ILE A 462 18.47 8.65 24.36
N GLU A 463 19.18 8.78 23.24
CA GLU A 463 18.73 9.49 22.05
C GLU A 463 18.52 8.47 20.91
N VAL A 464 17.36 8.51 20.24
CA VAL A 464 17.09 7.72 19.03
C VAL A 464 17.32 8.58 17.79
N ILE A 465 18.14 8.09 16.86
CA ILE A 465 18.51 8.77 15.64
C ILE A 465 18.00 7.96 14.46
N HIS A 466 17.17 8.56 13.63
CA HIS A 466 16.59 8.00 12.41
C HIS A 466 16.39 9.07 11.34
N GLY A 467 15.89 8.68 10.17
CA GLY A 467 15.40 9.61 9.15
C GLY A 467 16.48 10.34 8.33
N ASP A 468 17.77 10.10 8.56
CA ASP A 468 18.86 10.80 7.88
C ASP A 468 19.87 9.80 7.29
N THR A 469 19.91 9.73 5.98
CA THR A 469 20.75 8.75 5.26
C THR A 469 22.26 8.97 5.39
N ALA A 470 22.69 10.10 5.92
CA ALA A 470 24.10 10.36 6.26
C ALA A 470 24.44 9.97 7.70
N LYS A 471 23.45 9.80 8.58
CA LYS A 471 23.67 9.47 9.99
C LYS A 471 23.38 8.03 10.33
N THR A 472 22.42 7.41 9.64
CA THR A 472 21.98 6.04 9.92
C THR A 472 22.41 5.07 8.83
N GLN A 473 22.58 3.81 9.20
CA GLN A 473 22.77 2.72 8.24
C GLN A 473 21.51 2.51 7.39
N PHE A 474 21.69 1.82 6.25
CA PHE A 474 20.58 1.47 5.38
C PHE A 474 19.49 0.71 6.15
N GLY A 475 18.25 1.05 5.88
CA GLY A 475 17.04 0.37 6.30
C GLY A 475 15.91 0.69 5.32
N MET A 476 14.91 -0.18 5.29
CA MET A 476 13.77 -0.01 4.38
C MET A 476 12.79 1.07 4.86
N GLY A 477 13.01 1.67 6.01
CA GLY A 477 12.09 2.62 6.62
C GLY A 477 10.94 1.94 7.35
N THR A 478 9.78 2.59 7.41
CA THR A 478 8.61 2.03 8.11
C THR A 478 7.44 1.82 7.16
N TYR A 479 7.08 0.56 6.96
CA TYR A 479 6.05 0.10 6.04
C TYR A 479 5.59 -1.31 6.46
N GLY A 480 4.46 -1.80 5.90
CA GLY A 480 4.04 -3.20 6.04
C GLY A 480 3.54 -3.58 7.44
N SER A 481 3.13 -2.59 8.23
CA SER A 481 2.59 -2.71 9.60
C SER A 481 3.58 -3.30 10.58
#